data_f7d21acaeabc6960239eb93a179a24d4
#
_entry.id   f7d21acaeabc6960239eb93a179a24d4
#
_cell.length_a   1.000
_cell.length_b   1.000
_cell.length_c   1.000
_cell.angle_alpha   90.00
_cell.angle_beta   90.00
_cell.angle_gamma   90.00
#
_symmetry.space_group_name_H-M   'P 1'
#
loop_
_entity.id
_entity.type
_entity.pdbx_description
1 polymer ?
#
loop_
_entity_poly.entity_id
_entity_poly.type
_entity_poly.pdbx_seq_one_letter_code
_entity_poly.pdbx_strand_id
1 'polypeptide(L)'
;MEKRLLLAMVLSILVLILYQFLFIKPQRPEVVTAPIRADKTITPEEKSLEAAPVETKVSVPVPEPMMGVEEKVITVITPLYEARWTNRGGLLTSWRLNRYLDETNQGLEIVSSLAEQMNIYPLSLRLEDKSLEAMANQALYQVSTDSLVLAEGEKGSLKFYFSDGKSVIITKSFTFTGGNYDFETEISVYKDGQSLDFWVIWGPGIALRLLPGEKQPVMSASGAAFYLPPKVARVAERKLKEKIEYASLLWAAYEDNYLAALFLFPEGNGRAVFSKEVISHKENEPPLSGYFLATAAPKIIRIGPKEIDSLKSFGYDAKKLINFGFFGAIVEVLLLGLKFFHRTIPNWGVAIILLTLVIKIIFFPLTYSSTKSMAKMQELQPKIKALQAKYKKAKRDIEERRKLNEEMMKLYKEHGINPAAGCLPILIQLPVFIAFYRLLVVAIELRRSPFILWIKDLSSRDPYYILPILMGITQYISQKMVPTSADPTQKRLTLIMPIFMTIIFINFQSGLVLYWLTNNVLQIAQQYIMNRLMKPKKSQIHGKKSKKK
;
A
#
# COMPACT_ATOMS: atom_id res chain seq x y z
N MET A 1 7.59 20.08 -34.73
CA MET A 1 7.39 18.70 -34.20
C MET A 1 7.82 18.59 -32.75
N GLU A 2 8.95 19.14 -32.38
CA GLU A 2 9.52 18.99 -31.03
C GLU A 2 8.63 19.51 -29.89
N LYS A 3 7.98 20.68 -30.05
CA LYS A 3 7.00 21.15 -29.06
C LYS A 3 5.82 20.17 -28.89
N ARG A 4 5.37 19.55 -29.99
CA ARG A 4 4.29 18.57 -29.96
C ARG A 4 4.78 17.20 -29.47
N LEU A 5 6.02 16.80 -29.77
CA LEU A 5 6.62 15.56 -29.30
C LEU A 5 6.93 15.64 -27.80
N LEU A 6 7.42 16.78 -27.35
CA LEU A 6 7.73 17.05 -25.95
C LEU A 6 6.47 17.31 -25.14
N LEU A 7 5.49 18.02 -25.72
CA LEU A 7 4.15 18.14 -25.17
C LEU A 7 3.45 16.77 -25.16
N ALA A 8 3.60 15.97 -26.21
CA ALA A 8 3.07 14.60 -26.26
C ALA A 8 3.78 13.68 -25.27
N MET A 9 5.09 13.83 -25.03
CA MET A 9 5.82 13.07 -24.02
C MET A 9 5.44 13.49 -22.59
N VAL A 10 5.35 14.79 -22.33
CA VAL A 10 4.86 15.33 -21.05
C VAL A 10 3.37 15.01 -20.88
N LEU A 11 2.55 15.15 -21.93
CA LEU A 11 1.15 14.71 -21.91
C LEU A 11 1.02 13.19 -21.80
N SER A 12 1.87 12.39 -22.45
CA SER A 12 1.86 10.93 -22.30
C SER A 12 2.28 10.49 -20.90
N ILE A 13 3.25 11.15 -20.29
CA ILE A 13 3.63 10.93 -18.90
C ILE A 13 2.52 11.45 -17.97
N LEU A 14 1.96 12.61 -18.27
CA LEU A 14 0.82 13.18 -17.53
C LEU A 14 -0.46 12.35 -17.77
N VAL A 15 -0.67 11.84 -18.98
CA VAL A 15 -1.76 10.90 -19.32
C VAL A 15 -1.52 9.53 -18.71
N LEU A 16 -0.29 9.02 -18.63
CA LEU A 16 0.03 7.80 -17.89
C LEU A 16 -0.18 7.99 -16.39
N ILE A 17 0.21 9.13 -15.84
CA ILE A 17 -0.05 9.51 -14.46
C ILE A 17 -1.55 9.75 -14.25
N LEU A 18 -2.21 10.52 -15.12
CA LEU A 18 -3.67 10.73 -15.10
C LEU A 18 -4.44 9.44 -15.44
N TYR A 19 -3.94 8.60 -16.34
CA TYR A 19 -4.53 7.31 -16.64
C TYR A 19 -4.41 6.35 -15.44
N GLN A 20 -3.30 6.36 -14.71
CA GLN A 20 -3.24 5.68 -13.40
C GLN A 20 -4.22 6.30 -12.38
N PHE A 21 -4.45 7.61 -12.44
CA PHE A 21 -5.40 8.30 -11.54
C PHE A 21 -6.87 8.17 -11.96
N LEU A 22 -7.16 8.16 -13.26
CA LEU A 22 -8.52 8.19 -13.79
C LEU A 22 -8.98 6.84 -14.34
N PHE A 23 -8.06 5.97 -14.81
CA PHE A 23 -8.36 4.80 -15.62
C PHE A 23 -7.76 3.48 -15.14
N ILE A 24 -6.98 3.43 -14.07
CA ILE A 24 -7.05 2.22 -13.28
C ILE A 24 -8.43 2.29 -12.60
N LYS A 25 -9.46 2.11 -13.42
CA LYS A 25 -10.66 1.49 -12.91
C LYS A 25 -10.15 0.21 -12.27
N PRO A 26 -10.29 0.02 -10.95
CA PRO A 26 -10.31 -1.35 -10.46
C PRO A 26 -11.29 -2.01 -11.42
N GLN A 27 -10.87 -3.07 -12.08
CA GLN A 27 -11.81 -3.87 -12.86
C GLN A 27 -13.02 -3.96 -11.96
N ARG A 28 -14.17 -3.45 -12.44
CA ARG A 28 -15.42 -3.73 -11.75
C ARG A 28 -15.35 -5.22 -11.51
N PRO A 29 -15.43 -5.70 -10.29
CA PRO A 29 -15.77 -7.08 -10.12
C PRO A 29 -17.09 -7.19 -10.90
N GLU A 30 -17.08 -7.91 -11.99
CA GLU A 30 -18.33 -8.51 -12.44
C GLU A 30 -18.86 -9.14 -11.18
N VAL A 31 -19.98 -8.65 -10.73
CA VAL A 31 -20.79 -9.34 -9.73
C VAL A 31 -21.06 -10.67 -10.40
N VAL A 32 -20.24 -11.66 -10.11
CA VAL A 32 -20.55 -13.04 -10.40
C VAL A 32 -21.62 -13.37 -9.37
N THR A 33 -22.81 -12.86 -9.62
CA THR A 33 -24.01 -13.56 -9.24
C THR A 33 -23.91 -14.87 -10.02
N ALA A 34 -23.36 -15.89 -9.40
CA ALA A 34 -23.58 -17.24 -9.86
C ALA A 34 -25.11 -17.36 -9.96
N PRO A 35 -25.66 -17.58 -11.17
CA PRO A 35 -27.09 -17.79 -11.25
C PRO A 35 -27.35 -18.99 -10.35
N ILE A 36 -28.23 -18.81 -9.38
CA ILE A 36 -28.91 -19.92 -8.71
C ILE A 36 -29.60 -20.62 -9.86
N ARG A 37 -28.97 -21.66 -10.39
CA ARG A 37 -29.64 -22.57 -11.31
C ARG A 37 -30.79 -23.16 -10.51
N ALA A 38 -31.97 -22.69 -10.79
CA ALA A 38 -33.19 -23.41 -10.45
C ALA A 38 -33.02 -24.82 -10.99
N ASP A 39 -32.87 -25.74 -10.09
CA ASP A 39 -32.66 -27.14 -10.37
C ASP A 39 -33.90 -27.67 -11.08
N LYS A 40 -33.65 -28.35 -12.20
CA LYS A 40 -34.69 -29.02 -12.95
C LYS A 40 -35.34 -30.05 -12.04
N THR A 41 -36.65 -29.92 -11.89
CA THR A 41 -37.56 -30.89 -11.35
C THR A 41 -37.21 -32.29 -11.90
N ILE A 42 -36.58 -33.10 -11.09
CA ILE A 42 -36.48 -34.54 -11.33
C ILE A 42 -37.58 -35.19 -10.53
N THR A 43 -38.50 -35.78 -11.24
CA THR A 43 -39.60 -36.59 -10.70
C THR A 43 -39.01 -37.72 -9.83
N PRO A 44 -39.46 -37.95 -8.60
CA PRO A 44 -38.96 -39.05 -7.81
C PRO A 44 -39.60 -40.36 -8.26
N GLU A 45 -38.78 -41.31 -8.63
CA GLU A 45 -39.15 -42.72 -8.68
C GLU A 45 -39.19 -43.26 -7.24
N GLU A 46 -40.39 -43.68 -6.83
CA GLU A 46 -40.62 -44.35 -5.55
C GLU A 46 -39.82 -45.65 -5.46
N LYS A 47 -38.84 -45.69 -4.56
CA LYS A 47 -38.34 -46.94 -4.00
C LYS A 47 -38.44 -46.87 -2.49
N SER A 48 -39.48 -47.54 -2.02
CA SER A 48 -39.64 -47.91 -0.61
C SER A 48 -38.38 -48.60 -0.08
N LEU A 49 -37.81 -48.05 0.99
CA LEU A 49 -36.93 -48.76 1.91
C LEU A 49 -37.07 -48.19 3.33
N GLU A 50 -37.55 -49.05 4.16
CA GLU A 50 -37.45 -49.22 5.63
C GLU A 50 -37.00 -48.04 6.51
N ALA A 51 -37.73 -47.96 7.60
CA ALA A 51 -37.62 -47.09 8.76
C ALA A 51 -36.21 -46.63 9.14
N ALA A 52 -35.99 -45.31 9.10
CA ALA A 52 -34.88 -44.62 9.75
C ALA A 52 -35.04 -44.64 11.27
N PRO A 53 -33.93 -44.72 12.04
CA PRO A 53 -34.00 -44.70 13.48
C PRO A 53 -34.52 -43.38 14.00
N VAL A 54 -35.33 -43.46 15.01
CA VAL A 54 -35.84 -42.36 15.83
C VAL A 54 -34.71 -41.43 16.23
N GLU A 55 -34.70 -40.19 15.73
CA GLU A 55 -33.89 -39.13 16.32
C GLU A 55 -34.28 -38.99 17.79
N THR A 56 -33.40 -39.49 18.62
CA THR A 56 -33.45 -39.21 20.05
C THR A 56 -33.22 -37.73 20.20
N LYS A 57 -34.25 -36.96 20.47
CA LYS A 57 -34.11 -35.59 20.98
C LYS A 57 -33.25 -35.70 22.24
N VAL A 58 -31.95 -35.41 22.11
CA VAL A 58 -31.09 -35.19 23.25
C VAL A 58 -31.68 -33.97 23.95
N SER A 59 -32.36 -34.18 25.05
CA SER A 59 -32.78 -33.11 25.95
C SER A 59 -31.49 -32.47 26.49
N VAL A 60 -31.07 -31.34 25.84
CA VAL A 60 -30.00 -30.51 26.38
C VAL A 60 -30.50 -30.03 27.76
N PRO A 61 -29.77 -30.28 28.84
CA PRO A 61 -30.16 -29.78 30.17
C PRO A 61 -30.37 -28.28 30.06
N VAL A 62 -31.46 -27.76 30.66
CA VAL A 62 -31.67 -26.31 30.74
C VAL A 62 -30.43 -25.72 31.42
N PRO A 63 -29.65 -24.88 30.74
CA PRO A 63 -28.40 -24.39 31.29
C PRO A 63 -28.70 -23.48 32.48
N GLU A 64 -27.97 -23.66 33.57
CA GLU A 64 -28.03 -22.71 34.67
C GLU A 64 -27.68 -21.29 34.20
N PRO A 65 -28.30 -20.23 34.76
CA PRO A 65 -27.95 -18.88 34.40
C PRO A 65 -26.48 -18.63 34.76
N MET A 66 -25.69 -18.29 33.73
CA MET A 66 -24.28 -17.94 33.87
C MET A 66 -24.03 -16.56 33.29
N MET A 67 -23.86 -15.59 34.19
CA MET A 67 -23.61 -14.19 33.84
C MET A 67 -22.47 -13.62 34.68
N GLY A 68 -21.76 -12.62 34.15
CA GLY A 68 -20.84 -11.81 34.96
C GLY A 68 -21.62 -10.95 35.96
N VAL A 69 -21.06 -10.75 37.14
CA VAL A 69 -21.68 -9.95 38.21
C VAL A 69 -21.41 -8.45 38.00
N GLU A 70 -20.23 -8.13 37.47
CA GLU A 70 -19.77 -6.75 37.25
C GLU A 70 -19.03 -6.64 35.92
N GLU A 71 -18.92 -5.42 35.40
CA GLU A 71 -18.15 -5.16 34.20
C GLU A 71 -16.64 -5.18 34.50
N LYS A 72 -15.89 -5.97 33.73
CA LYS A 72 -14.45 -6.13 33.86
C LYS A 72 -13.73 -5.88 32.58
N VAL A 73 -12.51 -5.30 32.69
CA VAL A 73 -11.56 -5.20 31.61
C VAL A 73 -10.56 -6.36 31.72
N ILE A 74 -10.46 -7.14 30.65
CA ILE A 74 -9.55 -8.27 30.54
C ILE A 74 -8.38 -7.85 29.66
N THR A 75 -7.14 -8.09 30.11
CA THR A 75 -5.94 -7.70 29.36
C THR A 75 -5.20 -8.93 28.87
N VAL A 76 -4.88 -8.94 27.57
CA VAL A 76 -4.00 -9.93 26.93
C VAL A 76 -2.70 -9.23 26.56
N ILE A 77 -1.58 -9.67 27.12
CA ILE A 77 -0.25 -9.10 26.91
C ILE A 77 0.63 -10.12 26.21
N THR A 78 1.22 -9.71 25.08
CA THR A 78 2.18 -10.51 24.31
C THR A 78 3.42 -9.67 23.98
N PRO A 79 4.53 -10.25 23.49
CA PRO A 79 5.67 -9.48 23.00
C PRO A 79 5.35 -8.50 21.86
N LEU A 80 4.26 -8.73 21.12
CA LEU A 80 3.90 -7.95 19.93
C LEU A 80 2.82 -6.89 20.16
N TYR A 81 1.91 -7.15 21.12
CA TYR A 81 0.77 -6.26 21.40
C TYR A 81 0.24 -6.41 22.81
N GLU A 82 -0.50 -5.39 23.25
CA GLU A 82 -1.41 -5.40 24.40
C GLU A 82 -2.84 -5.23 23.88
N ALA A 83 -3.72 -6.19 24.18
CA ALA A 83 -5.12 -6.13 23.80
C ALA A 83 -6.01 -6.06 25.05
N ARG A 84 -7.05 -5.21 25.01
CA ARG A 84 -8.03 -5.07 26.09
C ARG A 84 -9.42 -5.46 25.62
N TRP A 85 -10.08 -6.21 26.46
CA TRP A 85 -11.41 -6.74 26.21
C TRP A 85 -12.35 -6.29 27.34
N THR A 86 -13.64 -6.14 27.05
CA THR A 86 -14.66 -6.03 28.08
C THR A 86 -15.46 -7.33 28.15
N ASN A 87 -15.85 -7.74 29.35
CA ASN A 87 -16.79 -8.85 29.51
C ASN A 87 -18.23 -8.45 29.15
N ARG A 88 -18.51 -7.18 28.94
CA ARG A 88 -19.76 -6.72 28.31
C ARG A 88 -19.74 -7.08 26.82
N GLY A 89 -20.54 -8.07 26.44
CA GLY A 89 -20.57 -8.60 25.10
C GLY A 89 -19.33 -9.41 24.70
N GLY A 90 -18.26 -9.51 25.52
CA GLY A 90 -17.00 -10.12 25.14
C GLY A 90 -16.36 -9.42 23.94
N LEU A 91 -16.20 -8.09 24.00
CA LEU A 91 -15.81 -7.22 22.89
C LEU A 91 -14.37 -6.75 23.04
N LEU A 92 -13.70 -6.52 21.91
CA LEU A 92 -12.35 -5.97 21.85
C LEU A 92 -12.40 -4.43 21.92
N THR A 93 -11.86 -3.84 23.00
CA THR A 93 -11.91 -2.38 23.21
C THR A 93 -10.62 -1.66 22.83
N SER A 94 -9.47 -2.36 22.82
CA SER A 94 -8.17 -1.81 22.45
C SER A 94 -7.26 -2.91 21.91
N TRP A 95 -6.43 -2.57 20.94
CA TRP A 95 -5.37 -3.43 20.41
C TRP A 95 -4.16 -2.58 20.06
N ARG A 96 -3.17 -2.53 20.96
CA ARG A 96 -1.97 -1.69 20.86
C ARG A 96 -0.76 -2.50 20.44
N LEU A 97 -0.08 -2.06 19.38
CA LEU A 97 1.14 -2.67 18.90
C LEU A 97 2.36 -2.19 19.71
N ASN A 98 3.19 -3.10 20.21
CA ASN A 98 4.37 -2.74 21.01
C ASN A 98 5.54 -2.24 20.16
N ARG A 99 5.68 -2.75 18.91
CA ARG A 99 6.80 -2.41 18.00
C ARG A 99 6.57 -1.15 17.17
N TYR A 100 5.33 -0.68 17.10
CA TYR A 100 4.95 0.49 16.29
C TYR A 100 4.32 1.54 17.18
N LEU A 101 4.89 2.74 17.13
CA LEU A 101 4.46 3.82 18.01
C LEU A 101 3.54 4.80 17.27
N ASP A 102 2.65 5.43 18.03
CA ASP A 102 1.86 6.57 17.59
C ASP A 102 2.65 7.89 17.77
N GLU A 103 2.01 9.04 17.54
CA GLU A 103 2.61 10.36 17.62
C GLU A 103 3.01 10.78 19.03
N THR A 104 2.41 10.13 20.04
CA THR A 104 2.70 10.37 21.46
C THR A 104 3.79 9.45 22.01
N ASN A 105 4.43 8.65 21.15
CA ASN A 105 5.37 7.57 21.49
C ASN A 105 4.76 6.46 22.33
N GLN A 106 3.44 6.27 22.26
CA GLN A 106 2.75 5.12 22.82
C GLN A 106 2.55 4.04 21.74
N GLY A 107 2.25 2.81 22.18
CA GLY A 107 1.94 1.74 21.24
C GLY A 107 0.79 2.14 20.30
N LEU A 108 0.94 1.82 19.01
CA LEU A 108 -0.03 2.18 17.98
C LEU A 108 -1.36 1.44 18.19
N GLU A 109 -2.43 2.19 18.46
CA GLU A 109 -3.78 1.66 18.63
C GLU A 109 -4.41 1.29 17.28
N ILE A 110 -5.00 0.10 17.17
CA ILE A 110 -5.67 -0.39 15.95
C ILE A 110 -7.20 -0.20 16.04
N VAL A 111 -7.78 -0.30 17.22
CA VAL A 111 -9.23 -0.06 17.39
C VAL A 111 -9.53 1.41 17.19
N SER A 112 -10.51 1.71 16.37
CA SER A 112 -10.89 3.08 16.06
C SER A 112 -11.51 3.78 17.29
N SER A 113 -11.13 5.03 17.53
CA SER A 113 -11.78 5.87 18.55
C SER A 113 -13.26 6.17 18.23
N LEU A 114 -13.72 5.91 17.01
CA LEU A 114 -15.15 5.93 16.67
C LEU A 114 -15.92 4.77 17.32
N ALA A 115 -15.24 3.68 17.71
CA ALA A 115 -15.89 2.54 18.36
C ALA A 115 -16.57 2.95 19.65
N GLU A 116 -15.89 3.75 20.49
CA GLU A 116 -16.46 4.30 21.71
C GLU A 116 -17.61 5.28 21.42
N GLN A 117 -17.44 6.18 20.46
CA GLN A 117 -18.44 7.18 20.10
C GLN A 117 -19.73 6.56 19.53
N MET A 118 -19.59 5.46 18.77
CA MET A 118 -20.72 4.72 18.18
C MET A 118 -21.25 3.63 19.08
N ASN A 119 -20.56 3.33 20.19
CA ASN A 119 -20.81 2.17 21.06
C ASN A 119 -20.87 0.83 20.29
N ILE A 120 -20.01 0.71 19.25
CA ILE A 120 -19.87 -0.50 18.44
C ILE A 120 -18.39 -0.87 18.40
N TYR A 121 -18.03 -1.95 19.07
CA TYR A 121 -16.65 -2.40 19.17
C TYR A 121 -16.38 -3.59 18.24
N PRO A 122 -15.11 -3.79 17.80
CA PRO A 122 -14.70 -4.98 17.09
C PRO A 122 -15.09 -6.28 17.82
N LEU A 123 -15.38 -7.30 17.02
CA LEU A 123 -15.82 -8.64 17.45
C LEU A 123 -17.21 -8.66 18.09
N SER A 124 -18.01 -7.59 17.89
CA SER A 124 -19.45 -7.64 18.15
C SER A 124 -20.12 -8.64 17.19
N LEU A 125 -21.21 -9.23 17.65
CA LEU A 125 -22.01 -10.15 16.86
C LEU A 125 -23.19 -9.43 16.19
N ARG A 126 -23.49 -9.82 14.97
CA ARG A 126 -24.71 -9.42 14.28
C ARG A 126 -25.55 -10.67 14.01
N LEU A 127 -26.80 -10.61 14.43
CA LEU A 127 -27.78 -11.68 14.34
C LEU A 127 -29.03 -11.19 13.60
N GLU A 128 -29.82 -12.13 13.09
CA GLU A 128 -31.10 -11.81 12.45
C GLU A 128 -32.10 -11.25 13.49
N ASP A 129 -32.20 -11.91 14.64
CA ASP A 129 -32.99 -11.44 15.78
C ASP A 129 -32.27 -10.28 16.50
N LYS A 130 -32.82 -9.07 16.35
CA LYS A 130 -32.26 -7.84 16.92
C LYS A 130 -32.28 -7.79 18.44
N SER A 131 -33.22 -8.48 19.08
CA SER A 131 -33.26 -8.59 20.54
C SER A 131 -32.12 -9.46 21.06
N LEU A 132 -31.88 -10.59 20.36
CA LEU A 132 -30.76 -11.47 20.68
C LEU A 132 -29.40 -10.80 20.33
N GLU A 133 -29.33 -10.04 19.26
CA GLU A 133 -28.14 -9.22 18.89
C GLU A 133 -27.81 -8.24 20.02
N ALA A 134 -28.79 -7.50 20.52
CA ALA A 134 -28.60 -6.56 21.62
C ALA A 134 -28.14 -7.30 22.89
N MET A 135 -28.75 -8.42 23.22
CA MET A 135 -28.36 -9.27 24.36
C MET A 135 -26.91 -9.76 24.20
N ALA A 136 -26.55 -10.30 23.03
CA ALA A 136 -25.21 -10.83 22.75
C ALA A 136 -24.10 -9.79 22.89
N ASN A 137 -24.38 -8.51 22.62
CA ASN A 137 -23.39 -7.43 22.66
C ASN A 137 -23.41 -6.60 23.95
N GLN A 138 -24.45 -6.74 24.80
CA GLN A 138 -24.59 -5.91 26.02
C GLN A 138 -24.59 -6.71 27.30
N ALA A 139 -24.86 -8.02 27.25
CA ALA A 139 -24.85 -8.86 28.44
C ALA A 139 -23.44 -8.95 29.07
N LEU A 140 -23.38 -9.14 30.36
CA LEU A 140 -22.13 -9.40 31.07
C LEU A 140 -21.82 -10.91 31.01
N TYR A 141 -20.71 -11.25 30.38
CA TYR A 141 -20.22 -12.61 30.24
C TYR A 141 -19.39 -13.03 31.46
N GLN A 142 -19.48 -14.27 31.86
CA GLN A 142 -18.49 -14.88 32.72
C GLN A 142 -17.20 -15.10 31.94
N VAL A 143 -16.05 -14.81 32.53
CA VAL A 143 -14.73 -14.91 31.87
C VAL A 143 -13.86 -15.97 32.54
N SER A 144 -13.00 -16.63 31.78
CA SER A 144 -12.08 -17.65 32.29
C SER A 144 -10.91 -17.07 33.08
N THR A 145 -10.51 -15.83 32.80
CA THR A 145 -9.38 -15.15 33.46
C THR A 145 -9.53 -13.63 33.30
N ASP A 146 -9.01 -12.88 34.26
CA ASP A 146 -8.99 -11.40 34.22
C ASP A 146 -7.75 -10.86 33.50
N SER A 147 -6.71 -11.67 33.30
CA SER A 147 -5.51 -11.32 32.53
C SER A 147 -4.84 -12.55 31.94
N LEU A 148 -4.18 -12.36 30.80
CA LEU A 148 -3.40 -13.36 30.08
C LEU A 148 -2.08 -12.76 29.63
N VAL A 149 -0.97 -13.24 30.18
CA VAL A 149 0.38 -12.80 29.79
C VAL A 149 1.09 -13.97 29.13
N LEU A 150 1.53 -13.80 27.90
CA LEU A 150 2.13 -14.87 27.10
C LEU A 150 3.55 -14.49 26.64
N ALA A 151 4.49 -15.38 26.91
CA ALA A 151 5.84 -15.32 26.37
C ALA A 151 5.85 -15.76 24.89
N GLU A 152 6.99 -15.61 24.22
CA GLU A 152 7.19 -16.04 22.83
C GLU A 152 6.89 -17.56 22.69
N GLY A 153 5.98 -17.91 21.78
CA GLY A 153 5.56 -19.29 21.52
C GLY A 153 4.59 -19.89 22.55
N GLU A 154 4.31 -19.24 23.66
CA GLU A 154 3.37 -19.69 24.66
C GLU A 154 1.93 -19.56 24.18
N LYS A 155 1.09 -20.56 24.46
CA LYS A 155 -0.34 -20.55 24.11
C LYS A 155 -1.21 -20.28 25.33
N GLY A 156 -2.25 -19.48 25.14
CA GLY A 156 -3.26 -19.24 26.16
C GLY A 156 -4.61 -18.93 25.58
N SER A 157 -5.68 -19.18 26.33
CA SER A 157 -7.04 -18.98 25.87
C SER A 157 -7.84 -18.06 26.78
N LEU A 158 -8.63 -17.17 26.17
CA LEU A 158 -9.61 -16.31 26.81
C LEU A 158 -11.00 -16.76 26.38
N LYS A 159 -11.84 -17.14 27.38
CA LYS A 159 -13.20 -17.64 27.11
C LYS A 159 -14.22 -16.75 27.78
N PHE A 160 -15.26 -16.42 27.04
CA PHE A 160 -16.45 -15.71 27.47
C PHE A 160 -17.64 -16.66 27.36
N TYR A 161 -18.40 -16.77 28.43
CA TYR A 161 -19.58 -17.62 28.49
C TYR A 161 -20.78 -16.81 29.01
N PHE A 162 -21.92 -16.95 28.34
CA PHE A 162 -23.19 -16.35 28.73
C PHE A 162 -24.32 -17.34 28.55
N SER A 163 -25.19 -17.41 29.56
CA SER A 163 -26.46 -18.12 29.50
C SER A 163 -27.53 -17.31 30.23
N ASP A 164 -28.69 -17.16 29.63
CA ASP A 164 -29.86 -16.52 30.24
C ASP A 164 -30.60 -17.45 31.20
N GLY A 165 -30.13 -18.70 31.36
CA GLY A 165 -30.76 -19.73 32.18
C GLY A 165 -32.10 -20.25 31.64
N LYS A 166 -32.44 -19.91 30.38
CA LYS A 166 -33.69 -20.31 29.73
C LYS A 166 -33.43 -20.99 28.39
N SER A 167 -33.04 -20.24 27.40
CA SER A 167 -32.96 -20.71 26.03
C SER A 167 -31.70 -20.31 25.30
N VAL A 168 -30.99 -19.27 25.77
CA VAL A 168 -29.86 -18.67 25.06
C VAL A 168 -28.54 -19.07 25.70
N ILE A 169 -27.61 -19.59 24.90
CA ILE A 169 -26.21 -19.84 25.27
C ILE A 169 -25.32 -19.19 24.22
N ILE A 170 -24.36 -18.38 24.66
CA ILE A 170 -23.35 -17.77 23.79
C ILE A 170 -21.98 -18.05 24.36
N THR A 171 -21.09 -18.60 23.53
CA THR A 171 -19.69 -18.81 23.90
C THR A 171 -18.79 -18.13 22.91
N LYS A 172 -17.74 -17.45 23.39
CA LYS A 172 -16.67 -16.90 22.57
C LYS A 172 -15.34 -17.37 23.16
N SER A 173 -14.55 -18.12 22.42
CA SER A 173 -13.24 -18.60 22.81
C SER A 173 -12.19 -18.05 21.84
N PHE A 174 -11.13 -17.50 22.39
CA PHE A 174 -10.01 -16.92 21.64
C PHE A 174 -8.73 -17.55 22.15
N THR A 175 -7.96 -18.21 21.26
CA THR A 175 -6.69 -18.85 21.61
C THR A 175 -5.54 -18.10 20.95
N PHE A 176 -4.68 -17.52 21.78
CA PHE A 176 -3.54 -16.70 21.39
C PHE A 176 -2.25 -17.50 21.46
N THR A 177 -1.27 -17.13 20.62
CA THR A 177 0.11 -17.60 20.69
C THR A 177 1.03 -16.39 20.81
N GLY A 178 1.85 -16.33 21.87
CA GLY A 178 2.83 -15.28 22.06
C GLY A 178 3.79 -15.20 20.87
N GLY A 179 4.05 -14.00 20.35
CA GLY A 179 4.88 -13.79 19.15
C GLY A 179 4.11 -13.80 17.83
N ASN A 180 2.81 -14.09 17.83
CA ASN A 180 1.95 -14.02 16.65
C ASN A 180 0.96 -12.86 16.75
N TYR A 181 0.55 -12.32 15.59
CA TYR A 181 -0.56 -11.34 15.50
C TYR A 181 -1.91 -12.01 15.25
N ASP A 182 -1.94 -13.30 15.03
CA ASP A 182 -3.13 -14.09 14.78
C ASP A 182 -3.54 -14.87 16.04
N PHE A 183 -4.83 -15.16 16.11
CA PHE A 183 -5.43 -16.00 17.14
C PHE A 183 -6.60 -16.80 16.56
N GLU A 184 -6.77 -18.01 17.09
CA GLU A 184 -7.89 -18.89 16.73
C GLU A 184 -9.16 -18.41 17.41
N THR A 185 -10.31 -18.58 16.75
CA THR A 185 -11.62 -18.18 17.26
C THR A 185 -12.61 -19.33 17.16
N GLU A 186 -13.33 -19.53 18.25
CA GLU A 186 -14.47 -20.43 18.30
C GLU A 186 -15.63 -19.70 18.98
N ILE A 187 -16.63 -19.36 18.17
CA ILE A 187 -17.81 -18.63 18.63
C ILE A 187 -19.03 -19.47 18.31
N SER A 188 -19.95 -19.58 19.26
CA SER A 188 -21.21 -20.25 19.06
C SER A 188 -22.37 -19.50 19.72
N VAL A 189 -23.50 -19.52 19.07
CA VAL A 189 -24.77 -18.94 19.56
C VAL A 189 -25.85 -19.99 19.43
N TYR A 190 -26.45 -20.36 20.55
CA TYR A 190 -27.57 -21.28 20.61
C TYR A 190 -28.80 -20.57 21.15
N LYS A 191 -29.97 -20.89 20.58
CA LYS A 191 -31.27 -20.50 21.08
C LYS A 191 -32.21 -21.71 20.99
N ASP A 192 -32.84 -22.08 22.11
CA ASP A 192 -33.72 -23.24 22.21
C ASP A 192 -33.04 -24.56 21.76
N GLY A 193 -31.73 -24.70 22.04
CA GLY A 193 -30.91 -25.84 21.64
C GLY A 193 -30.48 -25.88 20.16
N GLN A 194 -30.88 -24.90 19.37
CA GLN A 194 -30.49 -24.80 17.97
C GLN A 194 -29.34 -23.83 17.80
N SER A 195 -28.34 -24.20 16.99
CA SER A 195 -27.26 -23.31 16.57
C SER A 195 -27.78 -22.23 15.61
N LEU A 196 -27.42 -20.99 15.85
CA LEU A 196 -27.80 -19.87 15.03
C LEU A 196 -26.61 -19.35 14.20
N ASP A 197 -26.89 -18.91 12.97
CA ASP A 197 -25.93 -18.18 12.16
C ASP A 197 -25.71 -16.78 12.71
N PHE A 198 -24.45 -16.33 12.68
CA PHE A 198 -24.05 -15.01 13.13
C PHE A 198 -22.93 -14.43 12.26
N TRP A 199 -22.78 -13.13 12.35
CA TRP A 199 -21.67 -12.41 11.74
C TRP A 199 -20.79 -11.77 12.82
N VAL A 200 -19.48 -11.84 12.65
CA VAL A 200 -18.49 -11.14 13.46
C VAL A 200 -18.15 -9.82 12.77
N ILE A 201 -18.25 -8.72 13.51
CA ILE A 201 -18.09 -7.37 12.98
C ILE A 201 -16.69 -6.84 13.29
N TRP A 202 -16.04 -6.26 12.30
CA TRP A 202 -14.92 -5.36 12.47
C TRP A 202 -15.34 -3.95 12.07
N GLY A 203 -15.04 -2.98 12.91
CA GLY A 203 -15.36 -1.55 12.69
C GLY A 203 -15.65 -0.83 14.00
N PRO A 204 -15.92 0.46 13.91
CA PRO A 204 -15.91 1.32 12.71
C PRO A 204 -14.50 1.73 12.29
N GLY A 205 -14.04 1.27 11.14
CA GLY A 205 -12.74 1.63 10.59
C GLY A 205 -11.53 0.98 11.27
N ILE A 206 -10.34 1.50 10.98
CA ILE A 206 -9.05 1.22 11.62
C ILE A 206 -8.43 2.54 12.07
N ALA A 207 -7.82 2.57 13.25
CA ALA A 207 -7.47 3.79 14.00
C ALA A 207 -6.33 4.65 13.45
N LEU A 208 -5.71 4.30 12.35
CA LEU A 208 -4.72 5.19 11.73
C LEU A 208 -5.40 6.48 11.26
N ARG A 209 -5.53 7.43 12.18
CA ARG A 209 -5.90 8.81 11.85
C ARG A 209 -4.66 9.52 11.33
N LEU A 210 -4.82 10.17 10.20
CA LEU A 210 -3.97 11.28 9.85
C LEU A 210 -4.23 12.40 10.86
N LEU A 211 -3.20 13.14 11.24
CA LEU A 211 -3.38 14.35 12.05
C LEU A 211 -4.37 15.32 11.38
N PRO A 212 -5.11 16.13 12.17
CA PRO A 212 -5.91 17.20 11.61
C PRO A 212 -5.04 18.07 10.69
N GLY A 213 -5.40 18.14 9.42
CA GLY A 213 -4.64 18.87 8.39
C GLY A 213 -3.67 18.04 7.55
N GLU A 214 -3.34 16.81 7.90
CA GLU A 214 -2.63 15.89 7.00
C GLU A 214 -3.58 15.35 5.93
N LYS A 215 -3.23 15.60 4.69
CA LYS A 215 -3.93 14.99 3.56
C LYS A 215 -3.51 13.53 3.45
N GLN A 216 -4.48 12.64 3.33
CA GLN A 216 -4.18 11.24 3.03
C GLN A 216 -3.25 11.14 1.81
N PRO A 217 -2.23 10.26 1.85
CA PRO A 217 -1.45 9.99 0.66
C PRO A 217 -2.38 9.66 -0.50
N VAL A 218 -2.06 10.20 -1.67
CA VAL A 218 -2.91 10.08 -2.88
C VAL A 218 -3.30 8.63 -3.19
N MET A 219 -2.51 7.67 -2.71
CA MET A 219 -2.73 6.22 -2.87
C MET A 219 -3.14 5.52 -1.56
N SER A 220 -3.71 6.25 -0.58
CA SER A 220 -4.25 5.66 0.64
C SER A 220 -5.34 4.64 0.30
N ALA A 221 -5.19 3.43 0.85
CA ALA A 221 -6.12 2.33 0.66
C ALA A 221 -6.75 1.98 2.01
N SER A 222 -7.75 2.76 2.46
CA SER A 222 -8.61 2.36 3.57
C SER A 222 -9.87 1.70 3.00
N GLY A 223 -10.24 0.53 3.51
CA GLY A 223 -11.40 -0.21 3.06
C GLY A 223 -11.33 -1.71 3.30
N ALA A 224 -12.06 -2.48 2.52
CA ALA A 224 -12.07 -3.92 2.61
C ALA A 224 -11.34 -4.61 1.45
N ALA A 225 -10.69 -5.72 1.75
CA ALA A 225 -10.07 -6.64 0.79
C ALA A 225 -10.65 -8.04 0.95
N PHE A 226 -10.97 -8.68 -0.16
CA PHE A 226 -11.60 -10.00 -0.24
C PHE A 226 -10.75 -10.90 -1.12
N TYR A 227 -10.29 -12.02 -0.61
CA TYR A 227 -9.49 -12.97 -1.39
C TYR A 227 -10.31 -14.15 -1.86
N LEU A 228 -10.54 -14.17 -3.15
CA LEU A 228 -11.10 -15.29 -3.91
C LEU A 228 -9.95 -15.85 -4.77
N PRO A 229 -9.32 -16.95 -4.40
CA PRO A 229 -8.18 -17.45 -5.16
C PRO A 229 -8.45 -17.54 -6.65
N PRO A 230 -7.53 -17.02 -7.49
CA PRO A 230 -6.24 -16.39 -7.17
C PRO A 230 -6.27 -14.86 -7.02
N LYS A 231 -7.44 -14.20 -6.99
CA LYS A 231 -7.63 -12.75 -7.06
C LYS A 231 -8.02 -12.12 -5.73
N VAL A 232 -7.52 -10.90 -5.49
CA VAL A 232 -7.97 -10.03 -4.39
C VAL A 232 -8.85 -8.93 -4.94
N ALA A 233 -10.11 -8.88 -4.52
CA ALA A 233 -11.00 -7.74 -4.75
C ALA A 233 -10.81 -6.71 -3.63
N ARG A 234 -10.76 -5.42 -3.96
CA ARG A 234 -10.62 -4.33 -2.99
C ARG A 234 -11.68 -3.27 -3.18
N VAL A 235 -12.28 -2.88 -2.08
CA VAL A 235 -13.33 -1.86 -2.03
C VAL A 235 -12.87 -0.75 -1.08
N ALA A 236 -12.49 0.39 -1.65
CA ALA A 236 -12.11 1.55 -0.84
C ALA A 236 -13.35 2.20 -0.22
N GLU A 237 -13.24 2.66 1.03
CA GLU A 237 -14.31 3.35 1.76
C GLU A 237 -15.00 4.43 0.94
N ARG A 238 -14.21 5.33 0.33
CA ARG A 238 -14.69 6.46 -0.49
C ARG A 238 -15.48 6.05 -1.74
N LYS A 239 -15.38 4.78 -2.15
CA LYS A 239 -16.05 4.24 -3.35
C LYS A 239 -17.27 3.40 -3.00
N LEU A 240 -17.48 3.11 -1.73
CA LEU A 240 -18.60 2.32 -1.27
C LEU A 240 -19.88 3.17 -1.33
N LYS A 241 -20.80 2.82 -2.22
CA LYS A 241 -22.12 3.44 -2.36
C LYS A 241 -23.20 2.66 -1.62
N GLU A 242 -23.13 1.34 -1.75
CA GLU A 242 -24.06 0.38 -1.17
C GLU A 242 -23.25 -0.74 -0.51
N LYS A 243 -23.92 -1.54 0.34
CA LYS A 243 -23.28 -2.74 0.91
C LYS A 243 -22.82 -3.68 -0.20
N ILE A 244 -21.66 -4.28 -0.03
CA ILE A 244 -21.10 -5.26 -0.97
C ILE A 244 -20.85 -6.55 -0.22
N GLU A 245 -21.35 -7.65 -0.77
CA GLU A 245 -21.18 -9.00 -0.22
C GLU A 245 -20.34 -9.86 -1.14
N TYR A 246 -19.47 -10.68 -0.54
CA TYR A 246 -18.68 -11.70 -1.21
C TYR A 246 -18.83 -13.04 -0.49
N ALA A 247 -18.85 -14.12 -1.26
CA ALA A 247 -18.89 -15.51 -0.78
C ALA A 247 -17.71 -16.31 -1.35
N SER A 248 -17.51 -17.53 -0.82
CA SER A 248 -16.41 -18.42 -1.22
C SER A 248 -15.04 -17.79 -1.03
N LEU A 249 -14.88 -17.10 0.09
CA LEU A 249 -13.64 -16.40 0.45
C LEU A 249 -12.69 -17.33 1.19
N LEU A 250 -11.39 -17.24 0.87
CA LEU A 250 -10.35 -17.77 1.74
C LEU A 250 -10.09 -16.83 2.91
N TRP A 251 -10.10 -15.52 2.66
CA TRP A 251 -10.06 -14.51 3.72
C TRP A 251 -10.72 -13.20 3.27
N ALA A 252 -11.20 -12.44 4.27
CA ALA A 252 -11.62 -11.05 4.14
C ALA A 252 -10.80 -10.20 5.12
N ALA A 253 -10.53 -8.95 4.79
CA ALA A 253 -9.80 -8.05 5.67
C ALA A 253 -10.36 -6.62 5.59
N TYR A 254 -10.39 -5.95 6.73
CA TYR A 254 -10.44 -4.50 6.79
C TYR A 254 -9.02 -3.97 6.86
N GLU A 255 -8.64 -3.06 5.96
CA GLU A 255 -7.26 -2.62 5.82
C GLU A 255 -7.12 -1.10 5.65
N ASP A 256 -6.00 -0.57 6.09
CA ASP A 256 -5.46 0.70 5.61
C ASP A 256 -4.12 0.48 4.88
N ASN A 257 -3.28 1.51 4.78
CA ASN A 257 -1.97 1.37 4.13
C ASN A 257 -1.03 0.40 4.87
N TYR A 258 -1.08 0.37 6.20
CA TYR A 258 -0.08 -0.24 7.08
C TYR A 258 -0.62 -1.38 7.94
N LEU A 259 -1.90 -1.33 8.28
CA LEU A 259 -2.55 -2.23 9.22
C LEU A 259 -3.68 -3.02 8.57
N ALA A 260 -4.01 -4.15 9.15
CA ALA A 260 -5.19 -4.90 8.77
C ALA A 260 -5.75 -5.74 9.93
N ALA A 261 -7.08 -5.92 9.92
CA ALA A 261 -7.78 -6.99 10.59
C ALA A 261 -8.24 -7.99 9.52
N LEU A 262 -7.64 -9.18 9.50
CA LEU A 262 -7.88 -10.23 8.51
C LEU A 262 -8.64 -11.38 9.18
N PHE A 263 -9.68 -11.85 8.53
CA PHE A 263 -10.57 -12.94 8.93
C PHE A 263 -10.40 -14.10 7.96
N LEU A 264 -9.90 -15.22 8.45
CA LEU A 264 -9.53 -16.39 7.66
C LEU A 264 -10.60 -17.48 7.73
N PHE A 265 -10.87 -18.08 6.59
CA PHE A 265 -11.76 -19.24 6.38
C PHE A 265 -10.94 -20.34 5.67
N PRO A 266 -10.26 -21.23 6.41
CA PRO A 266 -9.33 -22.19 5.81
C PRO A 266 -9.95 -23.09 4.74
N GLU A 267 -11.26 -23.36 4.84
CA GLU A 267 -12.02 -24.20 3.90
C GLU A 267 -12.42 -23.44 2.60
N GLY A 268 -12.16 -22.13 2.53
CA GLY A 268 -12.53 -21.32 1.36
C GLY A 268 -14.04 -21.05 1.21
N ASN A 269 -14.83 -21.28 2.26
CA ASN A 269 -16.30 -21.13 2.31
C ASN A 269 -16.74 -19.80 2.96
N GLY A 270 -15.80 -18.88 3.19
CA GLY A 270 -16.07 -17.64 3.89
C GLY A 270 -17.07 -16.73 3.17
N ARG A 271 -17.85 -15.99 3.97
CA ARG A 271 -18.75 -14.92 3.53
C ARG A 271 -18.42 -13.65 4.26
N ALA A 272 -18.44 -12.52 3.56
CA ALA A 272 -18.20 -11.23 4.17
C ALA A 272 -18.99 -10.11 3.48
N VAL A 273 -19.42 -9.14 4.28
CA VAL A 273 -20.17 -7.96 3.86
C VAL A 273 -19.43 -6.71 4.27
N PHE A 274 -19.20 -5.79 3.33
CA PHE A 274 -18.65 -4.47 3.63
C PHE A 274 -19.75 -3.41 3.47
N SER A 275 -20.00 -2.66 4.53
CA SER A 275 -21.07 -1.67 4.60
C SER A 275 -20.63 -0.36 5.22
N LYS A 276 -21.36 0.69 4.90
CA LYS A 276 -21.32 1.97 5.61
C LYS A 276 -22.57 2.08 6.46
N GLU A 277 -22.42 2.39 7.74
CA GLU A 277 -23.54 2.63 8.65
C GLU A 277 -23.48 4.05 9.17
N VAL A 278 -24.64 4.64 9.34
CA VAL A 278 -24.81 5.99 9.85
C VAL A 278 -25.66 5.91 11.11
N ILE A 279 -25.10 6.38 12.22
CA ILE A 279 -25.77 6.38 13.51
C ILE A 279 -26.01 7.82 13.91
N SER A 280 -27.27 8.18 14.17
CA SER A 280 -27.65 9.47 14.71
C SER A 280 -27.94 9.30 16.21
N HIS A 281 -27.11 9.91 17.06
CA HIS A 281 -27.26 9.79 18.51
C HIS A 281 -28.09 10.91 19.15
N LYS A 282 -28.17 12.07 18.48
CA LYS A 282 -28.90 13.25 18.99
C LYS A 282 -29.44 14.11 17.86
N GLU A 283 -30.57 14.77 18.11
CA GLU A 283 -31.29 15.61 17.13
C GLU A 283 -30.49 16.79 16.56
N ASN A 284 -29.42 17.25 17.25
CA ASN A 284 -28.64 18.43 16.87
C ASN A 284 -27.15 18.14 16.58
N GLU A 285 -26.71 16.88 16.61
CA GLU A 285 -25.34 16.51 16.27
C GLU A 285 -25.28 15.91 14.86
N PRO A 286 -24.20 16.19 14.09
CA PRO A 286 -24.06 15.55 12.79
C PRO A 286 -23.98 14.04 12.95
N PRO A 287 -24.66 13.26 12.07
CA PRO A 287 -24.68 11.81 12.18
C PRO A 287 -23.26 11.24 12.04
N LEU A 288 -22.88 10.36 12.98
CA LEU A 288 -21.64 9.61 12.90
C LEU A 288 -21.75 8.51 11.85
N SER A 289 -20.76 8.42 10.99
CA SER A 289 -20.71 7.35 9.98
C SER A 289 -19.43 6.53 10.11
N GLY A 290 -19.58 5.22 10.07
CA GLY A 290 -18.47 4.27 10.11
C GLY A 290 -18.57 3.23 8.99
N TYR A 291 -17.44 2.60 8.68
CA TYR A 291 -17.37 1.49 7.74
C TYR A 291 -17.12 0.19 8.51
N PHE A 292 -17.85 -0.85 8.15
CA PHE A 292 -17.88 -2.11 8.86
C PHE A 292 -17.65 -3.28 7.90
N LEU A 293 -16.84 -4.23 8.35
CA LEU A 293 -16.68 -5.53 7.72
C LEU A 293 -17.35 -6.58 8.61
N ALA A 294 -18.41 -7.21 8.11
CA ALA A 294 -19.06 -8.34 8.75
C ALA A 294 -18.58 -9.64 8.09
N THR A 295 -18.20 -10.64 8.89
CA THR A 295 -17.70 -11.93 8.43
C THR A 295 -18.44 -13.09 9.10
N ALA A 296 -18.85 -14.10 8.32
CA ALA A 296 -19.56 -15.25 8.85
C ALA A 296 -18.57 -16.22 9.51
N ALA A 297 -18.62 -16.38 10.84
CA ALA A 297 -17.92 -17.35 11.65
C ALA A 297 -16.44 -17.64 11.22
N PRO A 298 -15.53 -16.66 11.30
CA PRO A 298 -14.12 -16.86 10.94
C PRO A 298 -13.45 -17.84 11.93
N LYS A 299 -12.49 -18.63 11.44
CA LYS A 299 -11.72 -19.57 12.30
C LYS A 299 -10.47 -18.96 12.88
N ILE A 300 -9.83 -18.05 12.17
CA ILE A 300 -8.62 -17.36 12.63
C ILE A 300 -8.79 -15.89 12.31
N ILE A 301 -8.42 -15.03 13.26
CA ILE A 301 -8.38 -13.58 13.09
C ILE A 301 -6.93 -13.13 13.28
N ARG A 302 -6.44 -12.29 12.38
CA ARG A 302 -5.14 -11.65 12.48
C ARG A 302 -5.31 -10.13 12.51
N ILE A 303 -4.86 -9.51 13.60
CA ILE A 303 -4.93 -8.06 13.79
C ILE A 303 -3.50 -7.53 13.93
N GLY A 304 -3.05 -6.72 12.99
CA GLY A 304 -1.68 -6.23 13.08
C GLY A 304 -1.15 -5.57 11.82
N PRO A 305 0.18 -5.37 11.79
CA PRO A 305 0.85 -4.70 10.68
C PRO A 305 0.89 -5.57 9.42
N LYS A 306 0.90 -4.90 8.26
CA LYS A 306 1.07 -5.56 6.96
C LYS A 306 2.56 -5.76 6.64
N GLU A 307 3.29 -6.39 7.54
CA GLU A 307 4.68 -6.80 7.34
C GLU A 307 4.77 -7.98 6.37
N ILE A 308 5.65 -7.88 5.38
CA ILE A 308 5.81 -8.96 4.39
C ILE A 308 6.16 -10.29 5.03
N ASP A 309 7.13 -10.30 5.95
CA ASP A 309 7.65 -11.53 6.53
C ASP A 309 6.60 -12.19 7.44
N SER A 310 5.91 -11.39 8.25
CA SER A 310 4.83 -11.86 9.11
C SER A 310 3.62 -12.37 8.32
N LEU A 311 3.27 -11.72 7.18
CA LEU A 311 2.18 -12.20 6.32
C LEU A 311 2.59 -13.46 5.52
N LYS A 312 3.86 -13.62 5.19
CA LYS A 312 4.37 -14.85 4.56
C LYS A 312 4.34 -16.04 5.52
N SER A 313 4.77 -15.84 6.78
CA SER A 313 4.74 -16.89 7.80
C SER A 313 3.33 -17.31 8.18
N PHE A 314 2.37 -16.38 8.17
CA PHE A 314 0.95 -16.68 8.38
C PHE A 314 0.39 -17.60 7.29
N GLY A 315 0.89 -17.55 6.05
CA GLY A 315 0.44 -18.38 4.95
C GLY A 315 -0.83 -17.89 4.25
N TYR A 316 -1.63 -18.81 3.71
CA TYR A 316 -2.93 -18.56 3.06
C TYR A 316 -2.91 -17.42 2.01
N ASP A 317 -1.78 -17.23 1.35
CA ASP A 317 -1.58 -16.10 0.42
C ASP A 317 -1.81 -14.71 1.05
N ALA A 318 -1.75 -14.58 2.36
CA ALA A 318 -1.99 -13.31 3.08
C ALA A 318 -1.03 -12.19 2.64
N LYS A 319 0.15 -12.52 2.09
CA LYS A 319 1.03 -11.54 1.44
C LYS A 319 0.31 -10.70 0.38
N LYS A 320 -0.71 -11.25 -0.29
CA LYS A 320 -1.52 -10.55 -1.28
C LYS A 320 -2.35 -9.40 -0.69
N LEU A 321 -2.46 -9.32 0.64
CA LEU A 321 -3.02 -8.18 1.34
C LEU A 321 -2.22 -6.90 1.07
N ILE A 322 -0.88 -7.01 0.89
CA ILE A 322 -0.06 -5.86 0.53
C ILE A 322 -0.22 -5.59 -0.97
N ASN A 323 -0.78 -4.43 -1.30
CA ASN A 323 -0.92 -4.02 -2.69
C ASN A 323 0.32 -3.26 -3.16
N PHE A 324 1.28 -3.95 -3.73
CA PHE A 324 2.48 -3.34 -4.30
C PHE A 324 2.25 -2.65 -5.66
N GLY A 325 1.07 -2.83 -6.27
CA GLY A 325 0.75 -2.28 -7.59
C GLY A 325 1.47 -3.00 -8.73
N PHE A 326 1.49 -2.36 -9.92
CA PHE A 326 2.04 -2.95 -11.15
C PHE A 326 3.54 -3.31 -11.03
N PHE A 327 4.33 -2.50 -10.32
CA PHE A 327 5.76 -2.72 -10.11
C PHE A 327 6.09 -3.53 -8.86
N GLY A 328 5.16 -4.39 -8.40
CA GLY A 328 5.29 -5.12 -7.15
C GLY A 328 6.59 -5.91 -7.00
N ALA A 329 7.05 -6.58 -8.06
CA ALA A 329 8.32 -7.31 -8.04
C ALA A 329 9.52 -6.38 -7.75
N ILE A 330 9.53 -5.16 -8.31
CA ILE A 330 10.58 -4.17 -8.04
C ILE A 330 10.47 -3.69 -6.59
N VAL A 331 9.26 -3.44 -6.09
CA VAL A 331 9.03 -3.01 -4.69
C VAL A 331 9.57 -4.05 -3.70
N GLU A 332 9.35 -5.34 -3.94
CA GLU A 332 9.86 -6.41 -3.08
C GLU A 332 11.40 -6.46 -3.08
N VAL A 333 12.03 -6.35 -4.25
CA VAL A 333 13.50 -6.30 -4.36
C VAL A 333 14.07 -5.07 -3.64
N LEU A 334 13.44 -3.90 -3.80
CA LEU A 334 13.84 -2.68 -3.10
C LEU A 334 13.72 -2.83 -1.58
N LEU A 335 12.61 -3.40 -1.09
CA LEU A 335 12.43 -3.61 0.35
C LEU A 335 13.45 -4.62 0.91
N LEU A 336 13.72 -5.70 0.17
CA LEU A 336 14.76 -6.65 0.56
C LEU A 336 16.13 -5.98 0.66
N GLY A 337 16.48 -5.15 -0.32
CA GLY A 337 17.72 -4.36 -0.30
C GLY A 337 17.78 -3.37 0.88
N LEU A 338 16.68 -2.68 1.18
CA LEU A 338 16.60 -1.78 2.33
C LEU A 338 16.77 -2.54 3.64
N LYS A 339 16.08 -3.67 3.82
CA LYS A 339 16.22 -4.54 5.02
C LYS A 339 17.64 -5.05 5.18
N PHE A 340 18.31 -5.42 4.09
CA PHE A 340 19.71 -5.86 4.10
C PHE A 340 20.62 -4.77 4.66
N PHE A 341 20.54 -3.54 4.14
CA PHE A 341 21.38 -2.43 4.62
C PHE A 341 20.98 -1.99 6.03
N HIS A 342 19.69 -1.97 6.36
CA HIS A 342 19.21 -1.61 7.69
C HIS A 342 19.67 -2.58 8.78
N ARG A 343 19.83 -3.87 8.46
CA ARG A 343 20.37 -4.86 9.41
C ARG A 343 21.81 -4.53 9.83
N THR A 344 22.60 -3.96 8.91
CA THR A 344 23.99 -3.59 9.18
C THR A 344 24.09 -2.20 9.83
N ILE A 345 23.31 -1.25 9.34
CA ILE A 345 23.23 0.13 9.85
C ILE A 345 21.77 0.41 10.17
N PRO A 346 21.37 0.44 11.46
CA PRO A 346 19.96 0.55 11.87
C PRO A 346 19.40 1.96 11.64
N ASN A 347 19.48 2.44 10.39
CA ASN A 347 18.95 3.72 9.93
C ASN A 347 18.40 3.58 8.51
N TRP A 348 17.08 3.70 8.34
CA TRP A 348 16.41 3.54 7.05
C TRP A 348 16.82 4.62 6.03
N GLY A 349 17.15 5.84 6.46
CA GLY A 349 17.62 6.88 5.55
C GLY A 349 19.00 6.54 4.97
N VAL A 350 19.90 5.99 5.77
CA VAL A 350 21.19 5.47 5.30
C VAL A 350 20.99 4.28 4.37
N ALA A 351 20.06 3.38 4.69
CA ALA A 351 19.71 2.26 3.82
C ALA A 351 19.20 2.74 2.44
N ILE A 352 18.40 3.81 2.39
CA ILE A 352 17.96 4.47 1.15
C ILE A 352 19.15 4.95 0.32
N ILE A 353 20.10 5.63 0.95
CA ILE A 353 21.32 6.16 0.30
C ILE A 353 22.14 5.02 -0.29
N LEU A 354 22.42 3.97 0.51
CA LEU A 354 23.21 2.82 0.06
C LEU A 354 22.52 2.04 -1.06
N LEU A 355 21.23 1.79 -0.94
CA LEU A 355 20.45 1.14 -2.00
C LEU A 355 20.47 1.97 -3.30
N THR A 356 20.34 3.29 -3.19
CA THR A 356 20.41 4.19 -4.35
C THR A 356 21.79 4.11 -5.02
N LEU A 357 22.86 4.02 -4.25
CA LEU A 357 24.23 3.83 -4.76
C LEU A 357 24.35 2.50 -5.53
N VAL A 358 23.84 1.39 -4.98
CA VAL A 358 23.85 0.10 -5.66
C VAL A 358 23.06 0.16 -6.98
N ILE A 359 21.87 0.74 -6.97
CA ILE A 359 21.06 0.94 -8.18
C ILE A 359 21.85 1.76 -9.22
N LYS A 360 22.55 2.80 -8.82
CA LYS A 360 23.40 3.61 -9.71
C LYS A 360 24.54 2.80 -10.31
N ILE A 361 25.19 1.96 -9.53
CA ILE A 361 26.27 1.08 -10.01
C ILE A 361 25.73 0.10 -11.05
N ILE A 362 24.60 -0.53 -10.79
CA ILE A 362 23.94 -1.47 -11.73
C ILE A 362 23.61 -0.78 -13.05
N PHE A 363 23.08 0.44 -13.02
CA PHE A 363 22.72 1.19 -14.23
C PHE A 363 23.87 2.00 -14.84
N PHE A 364 25.07 1.96 -14.24
CA PHE A 364 26.21 2.72 -14.72
C PHE A 364 26.57 2.43 -16.19
N PRO A 365 26.70 1.16 -16.65
CA PRO A 365 27.06 0.87 -18.04
C PRO A 365 26.09 1.51 -19.06
N LEU A 366 24.80 1.48 -18.73
CA LEU A 366 23.74 2.02 -19.56
C LEU A 366 23.78 3.55 -19.59
N THR A 367 23.93 4.16 -18.42
CA THR A 367 24.07 5.63 -18.30
C THR A 367 25.34 6.12 -18.99
N TYR A 368 26.43 5.36 -18.92
CA TYR A 368 27.68 5.66 -19.62
C TYR A 368 27.47 5.68 -21.15
N SER A 369 26.85 4.65 -21.70
CA SER A 369 26.53 4.56 -23.14
C SER A 369 25.65 5.72 -23.60
N SER A 370 24.61 6.05 -22.81
CA SER A 370 23.71 7.19 -23.04
C SER A 370 24.47 8.52 -23.07
N THR A 371 25.30 8.80 -22.05
CA THR A 371 26.05 10.05 -21.97
C THR A 371 27.09 10.16 -23.08
N LYS A 372 27.75 9.05 -23.47
CA LYS A 372 28.66 9.00 -24.61
C LYS A 372 27.95 9.35 -25.92
N SER A 373 26.74 8.84 -26.12
CA SER A 373 25.91 9.19 -27.29
C SER A 373 25.52 10.68 -27.30
N MET A 374 25.16 11.22 -26.13
CA MET A 374 24.85 12.65 -25.96
C MET A 374 26.04 13.56 -26.23
N ALA A 375 27.25 13.17 -25.77
CA ALA A 375 28.48 13.92 -26.06
C ALA A 375 28.78 13.97 -27.56
N LYS A 376 28.66 12.84 -28.26
CA LYS A 376 28.80 12.80 -29.73
C LYS A 376 27.74 13.68 -30.44
N MET A 377 26.51 13.68 -29.93
CA MET A 377 25.45 14.54 -30.47
C MET A 377 25.78 16.03 -30.30
N GLN A 378 26.44 16.40 -29.18
CA GLN A 378 26.91 17.76 -28.95
C GLN A 378 28.03 18.16 -29.94
N GLU A 379 28.94 17.27 -30.31
CA GLU A 379 29.97 17.50 -31.33
C GLU A 379 29.35 17.76 -32.72
N LEU A 380 28.20 17.16 -33.02
CA LEU A 380 27.47 17.39 -34.27
C LEU A 380 26.61 18.66 -34.28
N GLN A 381 26.49 19.38 -33.14
CA GLN A 381 25.67 20.60 -33.07
C GLN A 381 25.97 21.65 -34.15
N PRO A 382 27.23 21.96 -34.53
CA PRO A 382 27.50 22.90 -35.62
C PRO A 382 26.92 22.44 -36.97
N LYS A 383 27.03 21.13 -37.28
CA LYS A 383 26.44 20.55 -38.49
C LYS A 383 24.90 20.60 -38.48
N ILE A 384 24.30 20.29 -37.32
CA ILE A 384 22.84 20.38 -37.13
C ILE A 384 22.35 21.80 -37.29
N LYS A 385 23.05 22.81 -36.74
CA LYS A 385 22.70 24.22 -36.91
C LYS A 385 22.83 24.66 -38.36
N ALA A 386 23.86 24.23 -39.10
CA ALA A 386 23.99 24.49 -40.52
C ALA A 386 22.83 23.90 -41.34
N LEU A 387 22.43 22.67 -40.99
CA LEU A 387 21.29 22.00 -41.59
C LEU A 387 19.96 22.73 -41.30
N GLN A 388 19.74 23.16 -40.07
CA GLN A 388 18.59 24.00 -39.70
C GLN A 388 18.57 25.35 -40.39
N ALA A 389 19.74 25.95 -40.64
CA ALA A 389 19.87 27.20 -41.40
C ALA A 389 19.57 27.03 -42.90
N LYS A 390 19.88 25.85 -43.47
CA LYS A 390 19.51 25.47 -44.84
C LYS A 390 17.99 25.41 -45.02
N TYR A 391 17.27 24.89 -44.05
CA TYR A 391 15.81 24.68 -44.08
C TYR A 391 15.06 25.74 -43.25
N LYS A 392 15.24 27.03 -43.52
CA LYS A 392 14.63 28.14 -42.75
C LYS A 392 13.10 28.11 -42.76
N LYS A 393 12.49 27.65 -43.85
CA LYS A 393 11.03 27.56 -44.00
C LYS A 393 10.41 26.35 -43.29
N ALA A 394 11.20 25.39 -42.79
CA ALA A 394 10.71 24.19 -42.06
C ALA A 394 9.85 24.51 -40.81
N LYS A 395 9.86 25.77 -40.32
CA LYS A 395 8.95 26.23 -39.26
C LYS A 395 7.52 26.41 -39.75
N ARG A 396 7.30 26.68 -41.03
CA ARG A 396 6.00 26.98 -41.65
C ARG A 396 5.57 25.94 -42.67
N ASP A 397 6.52 25.26 -43.31
CA ASP A 397 6.32 24.27 -44.36
C ASP A 397 6.55 22.85 -43.84
N ILE A 398 5.56 21.98 -44.03
CA ILE A 398 5.58 20.60 -43.59
C ILE A 398 6.56 19.75 -44.40
N GLU A 399 6.69 20.01 -45.70
CA GLU A 399 7.61 19.28 -46.57
C GLU A 399 9.08 19.62 -46.27
N GLU A 400 9.41 20.91 -46.11
CA GLU A 400 10.75 21.30 -45.69
C GLU A 400 11.11 20.73 -44.30
N ARG A 401 10.13 20.64 -43.41
CA ARG A 401 10.32 19.99 -42.11
C ARG A 401 10.61 18.50 -42.24
N ARG A 402 9.92 17.81 -43.13
CA ARG A 402 10.17 16.40 -43.41
C ARG A 402 11.58 16.17 -43.95
N LYS A 403 12.00 16.98 -44.94
CA LYS A 403 13.35 16.93 -45.50
C LYS A 403 14.43 17.20 -44.44
N LEU A 404 14.22 18.20 -43.59
CA LEU A 404 15.12 18.50 -42.48
C LEU A 404 15.25 17.31 -41.52
N ASN A 405 14.13 16.67 -41.14
CA ASN A 405 14.17 15.51 -40.26
C ASN A 405 14.87 14.31 -40.94
N GLU A 406 14.64 14.06 -42.20
CA GLU A 406 15.30 13.01 -42.97
C GLU A 406 16.81 13.22 -43.05
N GLU A 407 17.28 14.43 -43.36
CA GLU A 407 18.71 14.76 -43.37
C GLU A 407 19.33 14.70 -41.96
N MET A 408 18.60 15.13 -40.92
CA MET A 408 19.07 14.99 -39.53
C MET A 408 19.20 13.52 -39.11
N MET A 409 18.22 12.67 -39.47
CA MET A 409 18.29 11.24 -39.16
C MET A 409 19.42 10.55 -39.93
N LYS A 410 19.67 10.96 -41.19
CA LYS A 410 20.83 10.50 -41.95
C LYS A 410 22.14 10.86 -41.27
N LEU A 411 22.28 12.13 -40.85
CA LEU A 411 23.45 12.64 -40.16
C LEU A 411 23.71 11.86 -38.85
N TYR A 412 22.66 11.54 -38.07
CA TYR A 412 22.78 10.73 -36.85
C TYR A 412 23.22 9.29 -37.15
N LYS A 413 22.64 8.66 -38.20
CA LYS A 413 23.01 7.30 -38.62
C LYS A 413 24.47 7.21 -39.07
N GLU A 414 24.92 8.18 -39.91
CA GLU A 414 26.30 8.23 -40.39
C GLU A 414 27.35 8.32 -39.27
N HIS A 415 26.98 8.96 -38.16
CA HIS A 415 27.87 9.11 -36.99
C HIS A 415 27.60 8.09 -35.89
N GLY A 416 26.73 7.11 -36.12
CA GLY A 416 26.38 6.07 -35.15
C GLY A 416 25.75 6.60 -33.85
N ILE A 417 24.91 7.64 -33.97
CA ILE A 417 24.26 8.31 -32.83
C ILE A 417 22.78 7.93 -32.79
N ASN A 418 22.34 7.47 -31.63
CA ASN A 418 20.93 7.27 -31.35
C ASN A 418 20.38 8.52 -30.62
N PRO A 419 19.48 9.30 -31.25
CA PRO A 419 18.90 10.49 -30.60
C PRO A 419 18.05 10.17 -29.38
N ALA A 420 17.49 8.95 -29.28
CA ALA A 420 16.72 8.49 -28.14
C ALA A 420 17.59 8.13 -26.92
N ALA A 421 18.92 8.02 -27.08
CA ALA A 421 19.80 7.69 -25.98
C ALA A 421 19.74 8.70 -24.83
N GLY A 422 19.45 9.96 -25.13
CA GLY A 422 19.36 11.03 -24.11
C GLY A 422 18.21 10.88 -23.13
N CYS A 423 17.10 10.28 -23.52
CA CYS A 423 15.95 10.06 -22.62
C CYS A 423 15.97 8.68 -21.93
N LEU A 424 16.85 7.77 -22.35
CA LEU A 424 16.93 6.40 -21.84
C LEU A 424 17.14 6.33 -20.30
N PRO A 425 18.01 7.15 -19.67
CA PRO A 425 18.15 7.15 -18.22
C PRO A 425 16.85 7.46 -17.48
N ILE A 426 16.07 8.42 -17.97
CA ILE A 426 14.80 8.82 -17.37
C ILE A 426 13.76 7.68 -17.49
N LEU A 427 13.69 7.03 -18.66
CA LEU A 427 12.75 5.93 -18.89
C LEU A 427 12.99 4.73 -17.98
N ILE A 428 14.26 4.43 -17.66
CA ILE A 428 14.62 3.33 -16.77
C ILE A 428 14.43 3.74 -15.30
N GLN A 429 14.68 4.98 -14.96
CA GLN A 429 14.52 5.51 -13.62
C GLN A 429 13.05 5.58 -13.19
N LEU A 430 12.11 5.77 -14.11
CA LEU A 430 10.70 5.95 -13.81
C LEU A 430 10.07 4.73 -13.11
N PRO A 431 10.24 3.49 -13.58
CA PRO A 431 9.76 2.31 -12.86
C PRO A 431 10.33 2.18 -11.45
N VAL A 432 11.62 2.46 -11.28
CA VAL A 432 12.29 2.44 -9.96
C VAL A 432 11.71 3.51 -9.04
N PHE A 433 11.50 4.72 -9.55
CA PHE A 433 10.89 5.82 -8.80
C PHE A 433 9.46 5.48 -8.35
N ILE A 434 8.62 4.96 -9.25
CA ILE A 434 7.25 4.57 -8.92
C ILE A 434 7.24 3.44 -7.88
N ALA A 435 8.13 2.45 -8.03
CA ALA A 435 8.27 1.36 -7.08
C ALA A 435 8.73 1.88 -5.71
N PHE A 436 9.69 2.81 -5.67
CA PHE A 436 10.18 3.41 -4.43
C PHE A 436 9.10 4.24 -3.73
N TYR A 437 8.36 5.05 -4.49
CA TYR A 437 7.20 5.76 -3.96
C TYR A 437 6.17 4.80 -3.36
N ARG A 438 5.84 3.73 -4.11
CA ARG A 438 4.88 2.73 -3.63
C ARG A 438 5.36 2.03 -2.37
N LEU A 439 6.65 1.70 -2.31
CA LEU A 439 7.29 1.12 -1.13
C LEU A 439 7.07 1.99 0.12
N LEU A 440 7.38 3.29 0.03
CA LEU A 440 7.21 4.22 1.15
C LEU A 440 5.76 4.38 1.61
N VAL A 441 4.79 4.19 0.70
CA VAL A 441 3.36 4.26 1.04
C VAL A 441 2.87 3.02 1.77
N VAL A 442 3.45 1.83 1.51
CA VAL A 442 2.90 0.56 2.01
C VAL A 442 3.77 -0.15 3.05
N ALA A 443 5.07 0.16 3.12
CA ALA A 443 5.98 -0.48 4.06
C ALA A 443 5.87 0.17 5.44
N ILE A 444 5.28 -0.55 6.39
CA ILE A 444 5.12 -0.07 7.76
C ILE A 444 6.49 0.11 8.45
N GLU A 445 7.51 -0.62 8.03
CA GLU A 445 8.87 -0.55 8.56
C GLU A 445 9.50 0.85 8.37
N LEU A 446 9.04 1.60 7.36
CA LEU A 446 9.52 2.95 7.07
C LEU A 446 8.69 4.04 7.76
N ARG A 447 7.54 3.67 8.33
CA ARG A 447 6.67 4.58 9.06
C ARG A 447 7.35 5.05 10.34
N ARG A 448 7.38 6.39 10.55
CA ARG A 448 8.03 7.05 11.71
C ARG A 448 9.50 6.67 11.91
N SER A 449 10.17 6.23 10.84
CA SER A 449 11.59 5.94 10.88
C SER A 449 12.40 7.22 10.78
N PRO A 450 13.23 7.57 11.78
CA PRO A 450 14.06 8.77 11.74
C PRO A 450 15.23 8.58 10.78
N PHE A 451 15.71 9.70 10.22
CA PHE A 451 16.95 9.71 9.44
C PHE A 451 18.04 10.47 10.18
N ILE A 452 18.05 11.78 10.06
CA ILE A 452 19.08 12.66 10.66
C ILE A 452 18.50 14.05 10.92
N LEU A 453 18.98 14.73 11.94
CA LEU A 453 18.63 16.11 12.31
C LEU A 453 17.10 16.27 12.48
N TRP A 454 16.47 17.06 11.62
CA TRP A 454 15.06 17.37 11.68
C TRP A 454 14.13 16.32 11.04
N ILE A 455 14.67 15.38 10.26
CA ILE A 455 13.88 14.31 9.63
C ILE A 455 13.62 13.21 10.64
N LYS A 456 12.50 13.32 11.36
CA LYS A 456 12.07 12.35 12.38
C LYS A 456 11.21 11.23 11.79
N ASP A 457 10.67 11.43 10.58
CA ASP A 457 9.82 10.46 9.89
C ASP A 457 10.04 10.51 8.39
N LEU A 458 10.60 9.42 7.83
CA LEU A 458 10.81 9.26 6.38
C LEU A 458 9.52 9.06 5.59
N SER A 459 8.43 8.62 6.25
CA SER A 459 7.12 8.44 5.62
C SER A 459 6.31 9.73 5.56
N SER A 460 6.70 10.77 6.28
CA SER A 460 6.05 12.08 6.32
C SER A 460 6.80 13.10 5.44
N ARG A 461 6.15 14.23 5.19
CA ARG A 461 6.78 15.36 4.47
C ARG A 461 7.88 15.98 5.32
N ASP A 462 8.88 16.58 4.65
CA ASP A 462 9.87 17.41 5.33
C ASP A 462 9.21 18.69 5.89
N PRO A 463 9.15 18.86 7.22
CA PRO A 463 8.47 19.99 7.83
C PRO A 463 9.09 21.35 7.49
N TYR A 464 10.38 21.38 7.17
CA TYR A 464 11.12 22.60 6.84
C TYR A 464 11.37 22.78 5.34
N TYR A 465 10.94 21.84 4.50
CA TYR A 465 11.12 21.85 3.03
C TYR A 465 12.60 21.91 2.58
N ILE A 466 13.56 21.62 3.46
CA ILE A 466 14.99 21.69 3.16
C ILE A 466 15.38 20.63 2.14
N LEU A 467 14.90 19.37 2.32
CA LEU A 467 15.20 18.29 1.36
C LEU A 467 14.68 18.59 -0.05
N PRO A 468 13.42 19.03 -0.27
CA PRO A 468 12.94 19.39 -1.59
C PRO A 468 13.76 20.53 -2.24
N ILE A 469 14.16 21.53 -1.46
CA ILE A 469 14.98 22.66 -1.96
C ILE A 469 16.36 22.14 -2.38
N LEU A 470 17.05 21.37 -1.54
CA LEU A 470 18.35 20.76 -1.87
C LEU A 470 18.25 19.86 -3.09
N MET A 471 17.16 19.08 -3.19
CA MET A 471 16.87 18.25 -4.36
C MET A 471 16.74 19.10 -5.63
N GLY A 472 16.01 20.22 -5.57
CA GLY A 472 15.86 21.14 -6.71
C GLY A 472 17.20 21.77 -7.14
N ILE A 473 18.01 22.20 -6.19
CA ILE A 473 19.35 22.77 -6.46
C ILE A 473 20.25 21.70 -7.12
N THR A 474 20.31 20.50 -6.56
CA THR A 474 21.14 19.42 -7.12
C THR A 474 20.62 18.96 -8.48
N GLN A 475 19.30 18.96 -8.70
CA GLN A 475 18.67 18.68 -9.99
C GLN A 475 19.12 19.72 -11.04
N TYR A 476 19.10 20.99 -10.69
CA TYR A 476 19.55 22.07 -11.59
C TYR A 476 21.03 21.93 -11.95
N ILE A 477 21.91 21.65 -10.96
CA ILE A 477 23.34 21.41 -11.18
C ILE A 477 23.53 20.21 -12.10
N SER A 478 22.88 19.08 -11.79
CA SER A 478 22.95 17.86 -12.60
C SER A 478 22.55 18.11 -14.05
N GLN A 479 21.47 18.83 -14.28
CA GLN A 479 20.99 19.14 -15.63
C GLN A 479 21.95 20.06 -16.41
N LYS A 480 22.61 21.01 -15.72
CA LYS A 480 23.63 21.85 -16.37
C LYS A 480 24.88 21.09 -16.81
N MET A 481 25.19 19.99 -16.14
CA MET A 481 26.39 19.18 -16.45
C MET A 481 26.16 18.22 -17.61
N VAL A 482 24.90 17.87 -17.90
CA VAL A 482 24.56 16.98 -19.02
C VAL A 482 24.60 17.76 -20.33
N PRO A 483 25.24 17.23 -21.39
CA PRO A 483 25.20 17.83 -22.72
C PRO A 483 23.76 17.99 -23.23
N THR A 484 23.35 19.20 -23.54
CA THR A 484 22.00 19.49 -24.04
C THR A 484 22.00 19.76 -25.53
N SER A 485 20.86 19.50 -26.18
CA SER A 485 20.67 19.84 -27.60
C SER A 485 20.69 21.36 -27.84
N ALA A 486 20.96 21.75 -29.11
CA ALA A 486 21.04 23.15 -29.48
C ALA A 486 19.68 23.87 -29.52
N ASP A 487 18.56 23.16 -29.33
CA ASP A 487 17.22 23.74 -29.41
C ASP A 487 16.95 24.68 -28.23
N PRO A 488 16.68 25.98 -28.47
CA PRO A 488 16.37 26.94 -27.41
C PRO A 488 15.16 26.56 -26.57
N THR A 489 14.19 25.87 -27.16
CA THR A 489 12.97 25.42 -26.45
C THR A 489 13.28 24.33 -25.45
N GLN A 490 14.07 23.34 -25.86
CA GLN A 490 14.51 22.26 -24.97
C GLN A 490 15.38 22.81 -23.82
N LYS A 491 16.26 23.78 -24.12
CA LYS A 491 17.10 24.44 -23.11
C LYS A 491 16.26 25.19 -22.06
N ARG A 492 15.22 25.91 -22.47
CA ARG A 492 14.29 26.59 -21.54
C ARG A 492 13.53 25.59 -20.67
N LEU A 493 13.03 24.52 -21.28
CA LEU A 493 12.33 23.47 -20.54
C LEU A 493 13.22 22.81 -19.48
N THR A 494 14.47 22.51 -19.84
CA THR A 494 15.47 21.97 -18.92
C THR A 494 15.72 22.90 -17.72
N LEU A 495 15.68 24.23 -17.91
CA LEU A 495 15.86 25.18 -16.80
C LEU A 495 14.62 25.31 -15.89
N ILE A 496 13.42 25.13 -16.43
CA ILE A 496 12.17 25.23 -15.65
C ILE A 496 11.86 23.94 -14.88
N MET A 497 12.29 22.79 -15.41
CA MET A 497 12.00 21.48 -14.85
C MET A 497 12.41 21.33 -13.36
N PRO A 498 13.58 21.76 -12.89
CA PRO A 498 13.95 21.69 -11.48
C PRO A 498 12.99 22.43 -10.55
N ILE A 499 12.55 23.63 -10.96
CA ILE A 499 11.60 24.44 -10.19
C ILE A 499 10.25 23.70 -10.08
N PHE A 500 9.76 23.20 -11.22
CA PHE A 500 8.52 22.41 -11.26
C PHE A 500 8.59 21.15 -10.40
N MET A 501 9.72 20.42 -10.49
CA MET A 501 9.95 19.25 -9.66
C MET A 501 9.99 19.59 -8.17
N THR A 502 10.67 20.68 -7.77
CA THR A 502 10.72 21.12 -6.38
C THR A 502 9.32 21.36 -5.82
N ILE A 503 8.46 22.08 -6.56
CA ILE A 503 7.08 22.37 -6.15
C ILE A 503 6.26 21.07 -5.96
N ILE A 504 6.44 20.11 -6.85
CA ILE A 504 5.77 18.81 -6.72
C ILE A 504 6.28 18.06 -5.48
N PHE A 505 7.60 18.00 -5.30
CA PHE A 505 8.24 17.21 -4.25
C PHE A 505 8.05 17.77 -2.84
N ILE A 506 7.62 19.03 -2.68
CA ILE A 506 7.21 19.61 -1.38
C ILE A 506 6.13 18.76 -0.69
N ASN A 507 5.25 18.13 -1.47
CA ASN A 507 4.15 17.33 -0.94
C ASN A 507 4.47 15.84 -0.81
N PHE A 508 5.67 15.40 -1.19
CA PHE A 508 6.06 14.00 -1.09
C PHE A 508 6.75 13.68 0.24
N GLN A 509 6.79 12.41 0.57
CA GLN A 509 7.44 11.87 1.76
C GLN A 509 8.95 12.12 1.72
N SER A 510 9.53 12.45 2.88
CA SER A 510 10.96 12.76 3.03
C SER A 510 11.89 11.67 2.49
N GLY A 511 11.51 10.39 2.68
CA GLY A 511 12.26 9.25 2.14
C GLY A 511 12.35 9.23 0.62
N LEU A 512 11.28 9.64 -0.09
CA LEU A 512 11.28 9.74 -1.55
C LEU A 512 12.15 10.91 -2.03
N VAL A 513 12.05 12.04 -1.34
CA VAL A 513 12.87 13.22 -1.64
C VAL A 513 14.35 12.91 -1.38
N LEU A 514 14.67 12.20 -0.30
CA LEU A 514 16.01 11.72 0.01
C LEU A 514 16.57 10.80 -1.08
N TYR A 515 15.76 9.83 -1.53
CA TYR A 515 16.14 8.97 -2.66
C TYR A 515 16.48 9.80 -3.91
N TRP A 516 15.62 10.78 -4.27
CA TRP A 516 15.84 11.62 -5.45
C TRP A 516 17.05 12.56 -5.28
N LEU A 517 17.22 13.18 -4.11
CA LEU A 517 18.38 13.99 -3.77
C LEU A 517 19.68 13.18 -3.91
N THR A 518 19.71 11.98 -3.30
CA THR A 518 20.87 11.06 -3.40
C THR A 518 21.15 10.70 -4.85
N ASN A 519 20.09 10.38 -5.62
CA ASN A 519 20.22 10.09 -7.04
C ASN A 519 20.84 11.26 -7.82
N ASN A 520 20.45 12.51 -7.52
CA ASN A 520 21.02 13.70 -8.16
C ASN A 520 22.49 13.91 -7.78
N VAL A 521 22.84 13.76 -6.51
CA VAL A 521 24.24 13.90 -6.04
C VAL A 521 25.14 12.87 -6.73
N LEU A 522 24.69 11.61 -6.79
CA LEU A 522 25.41 10.54 -7.48
C LEU A 522 25.50 10.80 -9.00
N GLN A 523 24.45 11.37 -9.60
CA GLN A 523 24.45 11.76 -11.01
C GLN A 523 25.47 12.86 -11.28
N ILE A 524 25.60 13.88 -10.41
CA ILE A 524 26.60 14.94 -10.49
C ILE A 524 27.99 14.34 -10.44
N ALA A 525 28.26 13.46 -9.45
CA ALA A 525 29.55 12.78 -9.31
C ALA A 525 29.89 11.95 -10.56
N GLN A 526 28.93 11.16 -11.04
CA GLN A 526 29.06 10.35 -12.25
C GLN A 526 29.37 11.23 -13.47
N GLN A 527 28.61 12.30 -13.67
CA GLN A 527 28.79 13.20 -14.81
C GLN A 527 30.15 13.92 -14.77
N TYR A 528 30.60 14.30 -13.57
CA TYR A 528 31.93 14.90 -13.38
C TYR A 528 33.06 13.94 -13.81
N ILE A 529 32.99 12.68 -13.39
CA ILE A 529 33.95 11.63 -13.77
C ILE A 529 33.91 11.43 -15.29
N MET A 530 32.72 11.30 -15.87
CA MET A 530 32.55 11.07 -17.31
C MET A 530 33.06 12.25 -18.15
N ASN A 531 32.79 13.50 -17.72
CA ASN A 531 33.28 14.68 -18.41
C ASN A 531 34.81 14.76 -18.38
N ARG A 532 35.48 14.25 -17.34
CA ARG A 532 36.95 14.14 -17.29
C ARG A 532 37.47 13.05 -18.22
N LEU A 533 36.84 11.88 -18.26
CA LEU A 533 37.25 10.74 -19.09
C LEU A 533 37.04 10.98 -20.58
N MET A 534 35.99 11.75 -20.95
CA MET A 534 35.63 12.03 -22.33
C MET A 534 36.24 13.32 -22.91
N LYS A 535 37.02 14.10 -22.13
CA LYS A 535 37.74 15.24 -22.69
C LYS A 535 38.72 14.74 -23.75
N PRO A 536 38.64 15.22 -25.01
CA PRO A 536 39.61 14.84 -26.01
C PRO A 536 41.00 15.26 -25.52
N LYS A 537 41.97 14.34 -25.57
CA LYS A 537 43.40 14.70 -25.41
C LYS A 537 43.65 15.77 -26.48
N LYS A 538 43.95 16.99 -26.08
CA LYS A 538 44.43 18.04 -26.98
C LYS A 538 45.58 17.45 -27.80
N SER A 539 45.33 17.12 -29.08
CA SER A 539 46.43 16.77 -29.98
C SER A 539 47.32 18.00 -30.03
N GLN A 540 48.56 17.84 -29.55
CA GLN A 540 49.61 18.82 -29.78
C GLN A 540 49.86 18.84 -31.29
N ILE A 541 49.14 19.69 -31.99
CA ILE A 541 49.53 20.04 -33.34
C ILE A 541 50.74 20.98 -33.15
N HIS A 542 51.92 20.39 -33.10
CA HIS A 542 53.16 21.10 -33.31
C HIS A 542 53.10 21.69 -34.73
N GLY A 543 52.82 22.98 -34.80
CA GLY A 543 52.96 23.75 -36.04
C GLY A 543 54.42 23.72 -36.45
N LYS A 544 54.75 22.87 -37.45
CA LYS A 544 55.98 23.04 -38.23
C LYS A 544 55.89 24.37 -38.94
N LYS A 545 56.52 25.40 -38.33
CA LYS A 545 56.84 26.63 -39.07
C LYS A 545 57.77 26.22 -40.23
N SER A 546 57.23 26.17 -41.43
CA SER A 546 57.99 26.12 -42.67
C SER A 546 58.81 27.44 -42.76
N LYS A 547 60.13 27.36 -42.54
CA LYS A 547 61.04 28.39 -42.94
C LYS A 547 61.07 28.40 -44.50
N LYS A 548 60.50 29.40 -45.11
CA LYS A 548 60.82 29.78 -46.50
C LYS A 548 62.18 30.52 -46.48
N LYS A 549 63.14 29.94 -47.21
CA LYS A 549 64.24 30.67 -47.80
C LYS A 549 63.78 31.39 -49.07
#